data_cb2ce5c18370737366f1a1754ae6d752
#
_entry.id   cb2ce5c18370737366f1a1754ae6d752
#
_cell.length_a   1.000
_cell.length_b   1.000
_cell.length_c   1.000
_cell.angle_alpha   90.00
_cell.angle_beta   90.00
_cell.angle_gamma   90.00
#
_symmetry.space_group_name_H-M   'P 1'
#
loop_
_entity.id
_entity.type
_entity.pdbx_description
1 polymer ?
#
loop_
_entity_poly.entity_id
_entity_poly.type
_entity_poly.pdbx_seq_one_letter_code
_entity_poly.pdbx_strand_id
1 'polypeptide(L)'
;KYPYGQYAGHFVLGVIYSKCDDVADERKQFTLANLAKMPSVIKDFQFFAQPKYRIASARPGSGNTKNIGSVLKIADLAAGTGPFAALGEEVYDDYWMFYLTKDMAKALNLTRPYTNLKTYLEYKKKGIDVLRQHEKEIVKLAEPDTGNEEEVE
;
A
#
# COMPACT_ATOMS: atom_id res chain seq x y z
N LYS A 1 -10.50 -0.91 13.81
CA LYS A 1 -9.93 -0.58 12.49
C LYS A 1 -8.43 -0.72 12.57
N TYR A 2 -7.90 -1.75 12.02
CA TYR A 2 -6.46 -1.98 11.97
C TYR A 2 -5.94 -1.57 10.57
N PRO A 3 -4.78 -0.92 10.46
CA PRO A 3 -3.89 -0.42 11.52
C PRO A 3 -4.18 1.03 11.95
N TYR A 4 -5.30 1.60 11.55
CA TYR A 4 -5.52 3.06 11.63
C TYR A 4 -6.21 3.51 12.91
N GLY A 5 -6.70 2.58 13.73
CA GLY A 5 -7.23 2.86 15.06
C GLY A 5 -8.18 4.05 15.09
N GLN A 6 -7.68 5.15 15.61
CA GLN A 6 -8.42 6.40 15.80
C GLN A 6 -8.51 7.31 14.56
N TYR A 7 -7.78 7.00 13.48
CA TYR A 7 -7.79 7.84 12.27
C TYR A 7 -9.04 7.60 11.43
N ALA A 8 -9.60 8.69 10.88
CA ALA A 8 -10.81 8.66 10.08
C ALA A 8 -10.61 8.12 8.66
N GLY A 9 -9.40 8.14 8.14
CA GLY A 9 -9.09 7.66 6.79
C GLY A 9 -7.59 7.59 6.53
N HIS A 10 -7.23 6.95 5.42
CA HIS A 10 -5.85 6.84 4.96
C HIS A 10 -5.74 7.36 3.53
N PHE A 11 -4.96 8.42 3.37
CA PHE A 11 -4.69 9.05 2.08
C PHE A 11 -3.25 8.86 1.67
N VAL A 12 -3.04 8.75 0.37
CA VAL A 12 -1.71 8.71 -0.24
C VAL A 12 -1.55 9.95 -1.09
N LEU A 13 -0.53 10.75 -0.76
CA LEU A 13 -0.06 11.85 -1.59
C LEU A 13 1.06 11.32 -2.48
N GLY A 14 0.89 11.40 -3.78
CA GLY A 14 1.89 10.98 -4.75
C GLY A 14 2.44 12.14 -5.55
N VAL A 15 3.71 12.05 -5.88
CA VAL A 15 4.41 12.97 -6.78
C VAL A 15 4.96 12.15 -7.94
N ILE A 16 4.58 12.52 -9.15
CA ILE A 16 5.07 11.92 -10.39
C ILE A 16 5.91 12.98 -11.09
N TYR A 17 7.06 12.61 -11.60
CA TYR A 17 7.94 13.51 -12.35
C TYR A 17 8.72 12.75 -13.41
N SER A 18 9.16 13.47 -14.42
CA SER A 18 10.09 13.00 -15.43
C SER A 18 11.51 13.37 -15.04
N LYS A 19 12.48 12.50 -15.31
CA LYS A 19 13.89 12.83 -15.20
C LYS A 19 14.29 13.71 -16.38
N CYS A 20 15.10 14.74 -16.12
CA CYS A 20 15.77 15.48 -17.18
C CYS A 20 17.00 14.71 -17.65
N ASP A 21 17.17 14.60 -18.97
CA ASP A 21 18.35 13.98 -19.57
C ASP A 21 19.51 15.00 -19.72
N ASP A 22 19.22 16.29 -19.53
CA ASP A 22 20.24 17.34 -19.53
C ASP A 22 21.13 17.16 -18.29
N VAL A 23 22.31 16.67 -18.51
CA VAL A 23 23.30 16.49 -17.44
C VAL A 23 23.80 17.87 -17.02
N ALA A 24 23.55 18.25 -15.77
CA ALA A 24 24.21 19.41 -15.20
C ALA A 24 25.72 19.16 -15.17
N ASP A 25 26.52 20.15 -15.58
CA ASP A 25 27.96 20.09 -15.42
C ASP A 25 28.29 20.04 -13.92
N GLU A 26 28.65 18.86 -13.42
CA GLU A 26 28.95 18.62 -12.00
C GLU A 26 30.09 19.48 -11.46
N ARG A 27 30.92 20.03 -12.35
CA ARG A 27 32.04 20.88 -11.98
C ARG A 27 31.63 22.36 -11.80
N LYS A 28 30.43 22.73 -12.28
CA LYS A 28 29.94 24.09 -12.19
C LYS A 28 29.44 24.42 -10.79
N GLN A 29 30.06 25.40 -10.16
CA GLN A 29 29.60 25.87 -8.86
C GLN A 29 28.50 26.91 -9.02
N PHE A 30 27.44 26.78 -8.24
CA PHE A 30 26.33 27.71 -8.17
C PHE A 30 26.35 28.43 -6.82
N THR A 31 26.19 29.76 -6.85
CA THR A 31 25.99 30.57 -5.65
C THR A 31 24.50 30.76 -5.37
N LEU A 32 24.15 31.25 -4.20
CA LEU A 32 22.76 31.58 -3.87
C LEU A 32 22.12 32.56 -4.86
N ALA A 33 22.91 33.51 -5.40
CA ALA A 33 22.44 34.49 -6.34
C ALA A 33 22.08 33.92 -7.72
N ASN A 34 22.58 32.73 -8.07
CA ASN A 34 22.37 32.13 -9.38
C ASN A 34 21.74 30.71 -9.31
N LEU A 35 21.19 30.32 -8.17
CA LEU A 35 20.49 29.03 -8.00
C LEU A 35 19.36 28.82 -9.03
N ALA A 36 18.67 29.90 -9.40
CA ALA A 36 17.60 29.82 -10.41
C ALA A 36 18.10 29.39 -11.81
N LYS A 37 19.42 29.49 -12.06
CA LYS A 37 20.06 29.04 -13.31
C LYS A 37 20.55 27.60 -13.24
N MET A 38 20.42 26.93 -12.09
CA MET A 38 20.80 25.52 -11.94
C MET A 38 19.81 24.67 -12.74
N PRO A 39 20.29 23.79 -13.65
CA PRO A 39 19.41 22.87 -14.35
C PRO A 39 18.68 21.98 -13.38
N SER A 40 17.37 21.84 -13.55
CA SER A 40 16.59 20.88 -12.77
C SER A 40 16.88 19.47 -13.27
N VAL A 41 17.10 18.54 -12.36
CA VAL A 41 17.25 17.11 -12.68
C VAL A 41 15.90 16.42 -12.90
N ILE A 42 14.80 17.11 -12.58
CA ILE A 42 13.43 16.61 -12.71
C ILE A 42 12.51 17.68 -13.31
N LYS A 43 11.50 17.24 -14.06
CA LYS A 43 10.50 18.08 -14.73
C LYS A 43 9.12 17.41 -14.75
N ASP A 44 8.12 18.09 -15.30
CA ASP A 44 6.77 17.55 -15.54
C ASP A 44 6.10 17.02 -14.28
N PHE A 45 6.13 17.80 -13.22
CA PHE A 45 5.56 17.42 -11.93
C PHE A 45 4.05 17.27 -12.02
N GLN A 46 3.57 16.14 -11.53
CA GLN A 46 2.16 15.87 -11.30
C GLN A 46 1.96 15.44 -9.85
N PHE A 47 0.90 15.92 -9.24
CA PHE A 47 0.54 15.58 -7.88
C PHE A 47 -0.83 14.88 -7.88
N PHE A 48 -1.00 13.89 -7.01
CA PHE A 48 -2.30 13.32 -6.73
C PHE A 48 -2.46 13.06 -5.24
N ALA A 49 -3.69 13.15 -4.76
CA ALA A 49 -4.08 12.70 -3.43
C ALA A 49 -5.27 11.75 -3.57
N GLN A 50 -5.11 10.52 -3.13
CA GLN A 50 -6.16 9.51 -3.24
C GLN A 50 -6.35 8.78 -1.90
N PRO A 51 -7.58 8.42 -1.53
CA PRO A 51 -7.81 7.44 -0.49
C PRO A 51 -7.09 6.14 -0.85
N LYS A 52 -6.41 5.53 0.12
CA LYS A 52 -5.58 4.34 -0.13
C LYS A 52 -6.33 3.21 -0.82
N TYR A 53 -7.58 2.96 -0.44
CA TYR A 53 -8.38 1.88 -1.02
C TYR A 53 -8.60 2.05 -2.53
N ARG A 54 -8.64 3.31 -3.03
CA ARG A 54 -8.87 3.58 -4.45
C ARG A 54 -7.68 3.26 -5.34
N ILE A 55 -6.49 3.21 -4.77
CA ILE A 55 -5.25 2.93 -5.51
C ILE A 55 -4.57 1.64 -5.09
N ALA A 56 -5.07 0.98 -4.05
CA ALA A 56 -4.53 -0.28 -3.58
C ALA A 56 -4.76 -1.41 -4.59
N SER A 57 -3.77 -2.27 -4.76
CA SER A 57 -3.92 -3.52 -5.51
C SER A 57 -4.60 -4.58 -4.63
N ALA A 58 -5.13 -5.64 -5.25
CA ALA A 58 -5.61 -6.82 -4.56
C ALA A 58 -4.50 -7.89 -4.38
N ARG A 59 -3.24 -7.50 -4.54
CA ARG A 59 -2.06 -8.36 -4.35
C ARG A 59 -1.13 -7.74 -3.33
N PRO A 60 -0.44 -8.54 -2.51
CA PRO A 60 0.62 -8.04 -1.64
C PRO A 60 1.67 -7.26 -2.44
N GLY A 61 2.26 -6.26 -1.82
CA GLY A 61 3.40 -5.53 -2.39
C GLY A 61 4.65 -6.41 -2.47
N SER A 62 5.63 -5.95 -3.25
CA SER A 62 6.91 -6.66 -3.41
C SER A 62 7.71 -6.64 -2.11
N GLY A 63 8.45 -7.73 -1.86
CA GLY A 63 9.48 -7.83 -0.82
C GLY A 63 8.98 -8.02 0.62
N ASN A 64 7.75 -7.62 0.93
CA ASN A 64 7.17 -7.83 2.26
C ASN A 64 5.68 -8.18 2.12
N THR A 65 5.30 -9.36 2.56
CA THR A 65 3.93 -9.86 2.48
C THR A 65 2.92 -9.09 3.34
N LYS A 66 3.39 -8.26 4.27
CA LYS A 66 2.56 -7.39 5.10
C LYS A 66 2.21 -6.07 4.41
N ASN A 67 2.92 -5.70 3.33
CA ASN A 67 2.67 -4.47 2.59
C ASN A 67 1.57 -4.66 1.55
N ILE A 68 0.60 -3.76 1.56
CA ILE A 68 -0.43 -3.69 0.54
C ILE A 68 0.16 -2.99 -0.70
N GLY A 69 0.12 -3.67 -1.84
CA GLY A 69 0.58 -3.10 -3.10
C GLY A 69 -0.35 -1.99 -3.63
N SER A 70 0.17 -1.17 -4.53
CA SER A 70 -0.63 -0.23 -5.31
C SER A 70 -0.85 -0.73 -6.74
N VAL A 71 -1.76 -0.09 -7.47
CA VAL A 71 -1.87 -0.26 -8.92
C VAL A 71 -0.60 0.25 -9.61
N LEU A 72 -0.26 -0.32 -10.76
CA LEU A 72 1.02 -0.06 -11.43
C LEU A 72 0.94 1.08 -12.45
N LYS A 73 -0.25 1.33 -13.01
CA LYS A 73 -0.42 2.36 -14.04
C LYS A 73 -0.55 3.74 -13.39
N ILE A 74 0.26 4.69 -13.84
CA ILE A 74 0.22 6.08 -13.36
C ILE A 74 -1.16 6.70 -13.52
N ALA A 75 -1.84 6.44 -14.64
CA ALA A 75 -3.19 6.93 -14.88
C ALA A 75 -4.19 6.42 -13.83
N ASP A 76 -4.09 5.14 -13.42
CA ASP A 76 -4.95 4.56 -12.40
C ASP A 76 -4.63 5.11 -11.00
N LEU A 77 -3.34 5.39 -10.72
CA LEU A 77 -2.94 6.07 -9.48
C LEU A 77 -3.53 7.49 -9.41
N ALA A 78 -3.37 8.27 -10.45
CA ALA A 78 -3.87 9.65 -10.50
C ALA A 78 -5.40 9.71 -10.44
N ALA A 79 -6.09 8.83 -11.16
CA ALA A 79 -7.55 8.77 -11.21
C ALA A 79 -8.18 8.03 -10.01
N GLY A 80 -7.42 7.26 -9.25
CA GLY A 80 -7.94 6.44 -8.15
C GLY A 80 -8.89 5.35 -8.63
N THR A 81 -8.52 4.61 -9.69
CA THR A 81 -9.36 3.58 -10.34
C THR A 81 -8.88 2.16 -10.08
N GLY A 82 -8.29 1.92 -8.92
CA GLY A 82 -7.89 0.58 -8.49
C GLY A 82 -9.06 -0.38 -8.27
N PRO A 83 -8.78 -1.67 -8.05
CA PRO A 83 -9.79 -2.72 -7.98
C PRO A 83 -10.82 -2.55 -6.86
N PHE A 84 -10.52 -1.81 -5.81
CA PHE A 84 -11.44 -1.53 -4.72
C PHE A 84 -12.21 -0.20 -4.88
N ALA A 85 -11.88 0.63 -5.88
CA ALA A 85 -12.47 1.96 -6.06
C ALA A 85 -14.00 1.91 -6.19
N ALA A 86 -14.53 0.93 -6.92
CA ALA A 86 -15.97 0.73 -7.10
C ALA A 86 -16.62 -0.11 -6.00
N LEU A 87 -15.82 -0.83 -5.19
CA LEU A 87 -16.31 -1.71 -4.14
C LEU A 87 -16.41 -1.01 -2.79
N GLY A 88 -15.66 0.07 -2.60
CA GLY A 88 -15.65 0.86 -1.37
C GLY A 88 -14.56 0.46 -0.37
N GLU A 89 -14.34 1.35 0.61
CA GLU A 89 -13.33 1.20 1.65
C GLU A 89 -13.62 0.02 2.58
N GLU A 90 -14.90 -0.23 2.89
CA GLU A 90 -15.29 -1.34 3.76
C GLU A 90 -14.89 -2.70 3.18
N VAL A 91 -15.04 -2.87 1.86
CA VAL A 91 -14.61 -4.10 1.16
C VAL A 91 -13.09 -4.22 1.15
N TYR A 92 -12.38 -3.11 0.97
CA TYR A 92 -10.93 -3.07 1.04
C TYR A 92 -10.43 -3.43 2.44
N ASP A 93 -11.01 -2.82 3.49
CA ASP A 93 -10.65 -3.07 4.88
C ASP A 93 -10.87 -4.56 5.24
N ASP A 94 -12.06 -5.10 4.93
CA ASP A 94 -12.39 -6.51 5.21
C ASP A 94 -11.48 -7.47 4.44
N TYR A 95 -11.21 -7.18 3.17
CA TYR A 95 -10.32 -7.99 2.34
C TYR A 95 -8.91 -8.09 2.96
N TRP A 96 -8.32 -6.96 3.33
CA TRP A 96 -6.95 -6.94 3.83
C TRP A 96 -6.84 -7.30 5.32
N MET A 97 -7.85 -7.02 6.12
CA MET A 97 -7.93 -7.47 7.52
C MET A 97 -7.80 -8.99 7.62
N PHE A 98 -8.49 -9.71 6.73
CA PHE A 98 -8.57 -11.17 6.75
C PHE A 98 -7.73 -11.85 5.66
N TYR A 99 -6.84 -11.13 4.98
CA TYR A 99 -5.96 -11.71 3.99
C TYR A 99 -4.86 -12.52 4.66
N LEU A 100 -4.93 -13.85 4.56
CA LEU A 100 -3.91 -14.73 5.09
C LEU A 100 -2.74 -14.89 4.12
N THR A 101 -1.51 -14.71 4.61
CA THR A 101 -0.32 -15.23 3.94
C THR A 101 -0.27 -16.76 4.08
N LYS A 102 0.66 -17.41 3.37
CA LYS A 102 0.86 -18.87 3.53
C LYS A 102 1.26 -19.22 4.97
N ASP A 103 2.15 -18.40 5.55
CA ASP A 103 2.68 -18.62 6.90
C ASP A 103 1.63 -18.39 7.97
N MET A 104 0.80 -17.34 7.85
CA MET A 104 -0.33 -17.09 8.73
C MET A 104 -1.34 -18.24 8.68
N ALA A 105 -1.69 -18.71 7.49
CA ALA A 105 -2.62 -19.83 7.33
C ALA A 105 -2.07 -21.10 7.98
N LYS A 106 -0.76 -21.38 7.83
CA LYS A 106 -0.09 -22.51 8.48
C LYS A 106 -0.08 -22.36 10.01
N ALA A 107 0.23 -21.19 10.53
CA ALA A 107 0.24 -20.91 11.98
C ALA A 107 -1.15 -21.10 12.63
N LEU A 108 -2.21 -20.75 11.91
CA LEU A 108 -3.59 -20.89 12.34
C LEU A 108 -4.19 -22.28 12.04
N ASN A 109 -3.44 -23.16 11.37
CA ASN A 109 -3.93 -24.43 10.85
C ASN A 109 -5.20 -24.27 9.98
N LEU A 110 -5.24 -23.22 9.17
CA LEU A 110 -6.35 -22.89 8.29
C LEU A 110 -5.96 -23.03 6.81
N THR A 111 -6.95 -23.36 5.99
CA THR A 111 -6.83 -23.19 4.54
C THR A 111 -7.15 -21.73 4.19
N ARG A 112 -6.38 -21.12 3.27
CA ARG A 112 -6.66 -19.77 2.80
C ARG A 112 -7.98 -19.74 2.03
N PRO A 113 -9.03 -19.05 2.53
CA PRO A 113 -10.35 -19.06 1.87
C PRO A 113 -10.33 -18.31 0.53
N TYR A 114 -9.43 -17.33 0.41
CA TYR A 114 -9.22 -16.57 -0.81
C TYR A 114 -7.75 -16.14 -0.96
N THR A 115 -7.34 -15.86 -2.20
CA THR A 115 -5.99 -15.43 -2.55
C THR A 115 -5.98 -14.22 -3.49
N ASN A 116 -7.16 -13.80 -3.95
CA ASN A 116 -7.37 -12.66 -4.82
C ASN A 116 -8.80 -12.13 -4.65
N LEU A 117 -9.08 -10.96 -5.24
CA LEU A 117 -10.37 -10.29 -5.09
C LEU A 117 -11.57 -11.13 -5.60
N LYS A 118 -11.40 -11.85 -6.70
CA LYS A 118 -12.46 -12.71 -7.25
C LYS A 118 -12.84 -13.80 -6.24
N THR A 119 -11.86 -14.54 -5.75
CA THR A 119 -12.09 -15.62 -4.78
C THR A 119 -12.59 -15.08 -3.43
N TYR A 120 -12.21 -13.85 -3.04
CA TYR A 120 -12.77 -13.17 -1.89
C TYR A 120 -14.27 -12.89 -2.05
N LEU A 121 -14.68 -12.32 -3.18
CA LEU A 121 -16.10 -12.04 -3.43
C LEU A 121 -16.94 -13.32 -3.49
N GLU A 122 -16.39 -14.42 -4.03
CA GLU A 122 -17.02 -15.75 -4.01
C GLU A 122 -17.11 -16.30 -2.57
N TYR A 123 -16.08 -16.10 -1.76
CA TYR A 123 -16.07 -16.49 -0.35
C TYR A 123 -17.16 -15.75 0.44
N LYS A 124 -17.25 -14.43 0.30
CA LYS A 124 -18.26 -13.61 0.99
C LYS A 124 -19.70 -13.97 0.59
N LYS A 125 -19.94 -14.34 -0.67
CA LYS A 125 -21.26 -14.81 -1.15
C LYS A 125 -21.76 -16.06 -0.44
N LYS A 126 -20.87 -16.90 0.11
CA LYS A 126 -21.26 -18.13 0.84
C LYS A 126 -21.86 -17.84 2.22
N GLY A 127 -21.77 -16.62 2.71
CA GLY A 127 -22.36 -16.21 3.98
C GLY A 127 -21.71 -16.79 5.25
N ILE A 128 -20.67 -17.61 5.09
CA ILE A 128 -19.93 -18.22 6.21
C ILE A 128 -18.58 -17.52 6.30
N ASP A 129 -18.38 -16.72 7.36
CA ASP A 129 -17.14 -16.01 7.60
C ASP A 129 -16.30 -16.71 8.68
N VAL A 130 -15.61 -17.77 8.29
CA VAL A 130 -14.76 -18.57 9.19
C VAL A 130 -13.62 -17.71 9.76
N LEU A 131 -13.12 -16.72 9.02
CA LEU A 131 -11.98 -15.93 9.43
C LEU A 131 -12.31 -14.97 10.57
N ARG A 132 -13.55 -14.50 10.69
CA ARG A 132 -13.96 -13.65 11.82
C ARG A 132 -13.83 -14.33 13.17
N GLN A 133 -13.91 -15.64 13.22
CA GLN A 133 -13.70 -16.40 14.44
C GLN A 133 -12.24 -16.36 14.92
N HIS A 134 -11.31 -16.08 13.99
CA HIS A 134 -9.88 -15.99 14.24
C HIS A 134 -9.34 -14.56 14.16
N GLU A 135 -10.20 -13.54 14.25
CA GLU A 135 -9.81 -12.13 14.07
C GLU A 135 -8.66 -11.72 14.99
N LYS A 136 -8.72 -12.08 16.26
CA LYS A 136 -7.68 -11.72 17.24
C LYS A 136 -6.32 -12.32 16.91
N GLU A 137 -6.31 -13.58 16.51
CA GLU A 137 -5.10 -14.30 16.12
C GLU A 137 -4.53 -13.76 14.83
N ILE A 138 -5.38 -13.44 13.87
CA ILE A 138 -4.99 -12.85 12.57
C ILE A 138 -4.35 -11.48 12.80
N VAL A 139 -4.96 -10.61 13.62
CA VAL A 139 -4.42 -9.30 13.96
C VAL A 139 -3.05 -9.44 14.62
N LYS A 140 -2.90 -10.32 15.60
CA LYS A 140 -1.63 -10.55 16.29
C LYS A 140 -0.52 -11.02 15.33
N LEU A 141 -0.84 -11.89 14.36
CA LEU A 141 0.13 -12.35 13.35
C LEU A 141 0.45 -11.27 12.30
N ALA A 142 -0.43 -10.28 12.12
CA ALA A 142 -0.22 -9.18 11.20
C ALA A 142 0.60 -8.04 11.81
N GLU A 143 0.71 -7.95 13.13
CA GLU A 143 1.56 -6.95 13.79
C GLU A 143 3.02 -7.15 13.39
N PRO A 144 3.76 -6.06 13.13
CA PRO A 144 5.19 -6.17 12.93
C PRO A 144 5.83 -6.76 14.18
N ASP A 145 6.73 -7.69 13.97
CA ASP A 145 7.58 -8.20 15.04
C ASP A 145 8.43 -7.01 15.54
N THR A 146 8.00 -6.40 16.64
CA THR A 146 8.78 -5.39 17.35
C THR A 146 9.90 -6.11 18.11
N GLY A 147 10.71 -6.86 17.36
CA GLY A 147 11.95 -7.43 17.87
C GLY A 147 12.79 -6.29 18.41
N ASN A 148 13.13 -6.39 19.66
CA ASN A 148 13.99 -5.54 20.46
C ASN A 148 14.99 -4.75 19.61
N GLU A 149 14.76 -3.45 19.46
CA GLU A 149 15.87 -2.52 19.29
C GLU A 149 16.62 -2.59 20.63
N GLU A 150 17.63 -3.46 20.70
CA GLU A 150 18.63 -3.37 21.72
C GLU A 150 19.26 -1.97 21.57
N GLU A 151 18.94 -1.11 22.53
CA GLU A 151 19.64 0.14 22.73
C GLU A 151 21.13 -0.19 22.83
N VAL A 152 21.85 0.10 21.77
CA VAL A 152 23.33 0.11 21.81
C VAL A 152 23.69 1.44 22.46
N GLU A 153 24.00 1.39 23.76
CA GLU A 153 24.69 2.45 24.47
C GLU A 153 26.09 2.76 23.88
#